data_f813a18392f58ea723e6448e7bdc9d17
#
_entry.id   f813a18392f58ea723e6448e7bdc9d17
#
_cell.length_a   1.000
_cell.length_b   1.000
_cell.length_c   1.000
_cell.angle_alpha   90.00
_cell.angle_beta   90.00
_cell.angle_gamma   90.00
#
_symmetry.space_group_name_H-M   'P 1'
#
loop_
_entity.id
_entity.type
_entity.pdbx_description
1 polymer ?
#
loop_
_entity_poly.entity_id
_entity_poly.type
_entity_poly.pdbx_seq_one_letter_code
_entity_poly.pdbx_strand_id
1 'polypeptide(L)'
;MFHRKIYLYITMIFCSVLLAGVLAMALPTVALSATRDRIAMPETRPLSWECVVDAAAQYNLPLAALVGILATEGGKTGEALSNTNGTWDMGPFQINTCHINELLQAGMTPEVILQDGCANAYAAAFILRKEYDRSRNIWDAVGAYHSRTPHLHAAYLGRVKNHLVKLSRTGLASLLSYSTANGRDGQ
;
A
#
# COMPACT_ATOMS: atom_id res chain seq x y z
N MET A 1 40.56 -57.91 -60.06
CA MET A 1 41.01 -56.59 -60.58
C MET A 1 39.94 -55.50 -60.42
N PHE A 2 38.83 -55.78 -59.74
CA PHE A 2 37.69 -54.90 -59.61
C PHE A 2 37.61 -54.19 -58.25
N HIS A 3 38.26 -54.69 -57.20
CA HIS A 3 38.18 -54.09 -55.85
C HIS A 3 39.10 -52.90 -55.61
N ARG A 4 40.14 -52.69 -56.41
CA ARG A 4 41.07 -51.58 -56.23
C ARG A 4 40.57 -50.21 -56.73
N LYS A 5 39.61 -50.21 -57.67
CA LYS A 5 39.09 -48.99 -58.25
C LYS A 5 37.94 -48.34 -57.39
N ILE A 6 37.29 -49.13 -56.54
CA ILE A 6 36.22 -48.62 -55.66
C ILE A 6 36.82 -47.87 -54.47
N TYR A 7 37.95 -48.28 -53.93
CA TYR A 7 38.59 -47.56 -52.82
C TYR A 7 39.18 -46.20 -53.20
N LEU A 8 39.58 -46.00 -54.43
CA LEU A 8 40.08 -44.68 -54.86
C LEU A 8 38.95 -43.66 -55.08
N TYR A 9 37.75 -44.09 -55.43
CA TYR A 9 36.60 -43.19 -55.60
C TYR A 9 36.01 -42.78 -54.25
N ILE A 10 36.03 -43.65 -53.25
CA ILE A 10 35.50 -43.33 -51.92
C ILE A 10 36.44 -42.36 -51.19
N THR A 11 37.75 -42.47 -51.35
CA THR A 11 38.72 -41.52 -50.77
C THR A 11 38.70 -40.15 -51.41
N MET A 12 38.36 -40.02 -52.68
CA MET A 12 38.24 -38.73 -53.36
C MET A 12 36.93 -37.99 -53.01
N ILE A 13 35.86 -38.72 -52.72
CA ILE A 13 34.58 -38.09 -52.29
C ILE A 13 34.65 -37.61 -50.84
N PHE A 14 35.42 -38.26 -49.96
CA PHE A 14 35.59 -37.82 -48.58
C PHE A 14 36.53 -36.61 -48.44
N CYS A 15 37.46 -36.40 -49.38
CA CYS A 15 38.39 -35.26 -49.32
C CYS A 15 37.74 -33.94 -49.84
N SER A 16 36.74 -34.02 -50.69
CA SER A 16 36.04 -32.85 -51.25
C SER A 16 34.90 -32.31 -50.35
N VAL A 17 34.43 -33.11 -49.36
CA VAL A 17 33.39 -32.68 -48.43
C VAL A 17 33.96 -31.97 -47.21
N LEU A 18 35.26 -32.12 -46.92
CA LEU A 18 35.91 -31.51 -45.76
C LEU A 18 36.45 -30.10 -45.99
N LEU A 19 36.37 -29.55 -47.22
CA LEU A 19 36.88 -28.17 -47.49
C LEU A 19 35.77 -27.13 -47.74
N ALA A 20 34.49 -27.50 -47.60
CA ALA A 20 33.35 -26.60 -47.84
C ALA A 20 32.54 -26.23 -46.56
N GLY A 21 33.11 -26.38 -45.38
CA GLY A 21 32.35 -26.32 -44.15
C GLY A 21 32.88 -25.40 -43.04
N VAL A 22 33.63 -24.35 -43.35
CA VAL A 22 33.91 -23.34 -42.30
C VAL A 22 33.74 -21.93 -42.88
N LEU A 23 32.54 -21.68 -43.39
CA LEU A 23 32.04 -20.29 -43.42
C LEU A 23 31.24 -20.12 -42.15
N ALA A 24 31.94 -19.81 -41.05
CA ALA A 24 31.32 -19.42 -39.80
C ALA A 24 30.51 -18.15 -40.07
N MET A 25 29.21 -18.31 -40.31
CA MET A 25 28.29 -17.22 -40.18
C MET A 25 28.37 -16.75 -38.74
N ALA A 26 29.13 -15.67 -38.52
CA ALA A 26 29.03 -14.88 -37.32
C ALA A 26 27.61 -14.27 -37.31
N LEU A 27 26.66 -15.03 -36.72
CA LEU A 27 25.38 -14.45 -36.35
C LEU A 27 25.68 -13.31 -35.38
N PRO A 28 25.19 -12.08 -35.64
CA PRO A 28 25.32 -11.06 -34.63
C PRO A 28 24.62 -11.59 -33.38
N THR A 29 25.40 -11.84 -32.34
CA THR A 29 24.85 -12.00 -30.99
C THR A 29 24.21 -10.67 -30.65
N VAL A 30 22.92 -10.53 -30.95
CA VAL A 30 22.09 -9.50 -30.34
C VAL A 30 22.15 -9.80 -28.85
N ALA A 31 23.06 -9.13 -28.16
CA ALA A 31 23.04 -9.09 -26.71
C ALA A 31 21.67 -8.50 -26.37
N LEU A 32 20.70 -9.36 -26.09
CA LEU A 32 19.46 -8.99 -25.46
C LEU A 32 19.84 -8.45 -24.09
N SER A 33 20.17 -7.16 -24.07
CA SER A 33 20.26 -6.41 -22.82
C SER A 33 18.87 -6.50 -22.22
N ALA A 34 18.65 -7.51 -21.38
CA ALA A 34 17.54 -7.53 -20.49
C ALA A 34 17.73 -6.32 -19.55
N THR A 35 17.25 -5.17 -19.99
CA THR A 35 16.92 -4.08 -19.09
C THR A 35 15.95 -4.71 -18.11
N ARG A 36 16.49 -5.09 -16.96
CA ARG A 36 15.70 -5.46 -15.81
C ARG A 36 14.93 -4.17 -15.49
N ASP A 37 13.74 -4.03 -16.07
CA ASP A 37 12.80 -2.99 -15.68
C ASP A 37 12.66 -3.15 -14.17
N ARG A 38 13.39 -2.30 -13.44
CA ARG A 38 13.12 -2.12 -12.02
C ARG A 38 11.71 -1.57 -12.02
N ILE A 39 10.75 -2.42 -11.65
CA ILE A 39 9.44 -1.93 -11.23
C ILE A 39 9.78 -0.95 -10.13
N ALA A 40 9.71 0.35 -10.45
CA ALA A 40 9.90 1.39 -9.47
C ALA A 40 8.82 1.15 -8.42
N MET A 41 9.23 0.82 -7.20
CA MET A 41 8.29 0.76 -6.09
C MET A 41 7.59 2.11 -6.06
N PRO A 42 6.25 2.16 -5.99
CA PRO A 42 5.54 3.42 -5.95
C PRO A 42 6.12 4.27 -4.83
N GLU A 43 6.48 5.51 -5.17
CA GLU A 43 7.04 6.45 -4.22
C GLU A 43 6.03 6.66 -3.08
N THR A 44 6.48 6.53 -1.84
CA THR A 44 5.62 6.73 -0.68
C THR A 44 5.29 8.21 -0.54
N ARG A 45 4.00 8.53 -0.42
CA ARG A 45 3.52 9.87 -0.09
C ARG A 45 3.16 9.93 1.40
N PRO A 46 3.96 10.60 2.25
CA PRO A 46 3.70 10.70 3.68
C PRO A 46 2.31 11.29 3.99
N LEU A 47 1.75 10.92 5.13
CA LEU A 47 0.52 11.54 5.63
C LEU A 47 0.78 13.02 5.95
N SER A 48 -0.06 13.92 5.44
CA SER A 48 -0.11 15.32 5.85
C SER A 48 -1.28 15.58 6.79
N TRP A 49 -1.20 16.68 7.53
CA TRP A 49 -2.28 17.10 8.42
C TRP A 49 -3.55 17.45 7.65
N GLU A 50 -3.39 18.13 6.52
CA GLU A 50 -4.48 18.53 5.62
C GLU A 50 -5.29 17.32 5.19
N CYS A 51 -4.63 16.20 4.85
CA CYS A 51 -5.31 14.96 4.47
C CYS A 51 -6.21 14.41 5.60
N VAL A 52 -5.80 14.56 6.86
CA VAL A 52 -6.61 14.12 8.01
C VAL A 52 -7.83 15.02 8.17
N VAL A 53 -7.66 16.35 8.01
CA VAL A 53 -8.74 17.32 8.05
C VAL A 53 -9.74 17.08 6.93
N ASP A 54 -9.23 16.92 5.69
CA ASP A 54 -10.08 16.72 4.51
C ASP A 54 -10.84 15.38 4.58
N ALA A 55 -10.19 14.31 5.02
CA ALA A 55 -10.84 13.02 5.22
C ALA A 55 -11.97 13.11 6.28
N ALA A 56 -11.73 13.78 7.40
CA ALA A 56 -12.76 14.00 8.40
C ALA A 56 -13.94 14.81 7.85
N ALA A 57 -13.65 15.88 7.09
CA ALA A 57 -14.68 16.73 6.48
C ALA A 57 -15.49 15.97 5.43
N GLN A 58 -14.82 15.25 4.51
CA GLN A 58 -15.47 14.49 3.44
C GLN A 58 -16.46 13.45 3.96
N TYR A 59 -16.09 12.76 5.06
CA TYR A 59 -16.94 11.75 5.67
C TYR A 59 -17.85 12.29 6.77
N ASN A 60 -17.90 13.61 6.94
CA ASN A 60 -18.72 14.29 7.98
C ASN A 60 -18.50 13.67 9.36
N LEU A 61 -17.23 13.60 9.77
CA LEU A 61 -16.77 13.05 11.04
C LEU A 61 -16.13 14.14 11.91
N PRO A 62 -16.27 14.08 13.24
CA PRO A 62 -15.51 14.95 14.12
C PRO A 62 -14.00 14.70 13.96
N LEU A 63 -13.24 15.73 13.59
CA LEU A 63 -11.79 15.66 13.41
C LEU A 63 -11.07 15.00 14.61
N ALA A 64 -11.52 15.31 15.82
CA ALA A 64 -10.96 14.75 17.05
C ALA A 64 -11.04 13.21 17.10
N ALA A 65 -12.08 12.60 16.52
CA ALA A 65 -12.19 11.14 16.47
C ALA A 65 -11.09 10.53 15.58
N LEU A 66 -10.89 11.10 14.39
CA LEU A 66 -9.88 10.62 13.44
C LEU A 66 -8.46 10.86 13.97
N VAL A 67 -8.20 12.02 14.58
CA VAL A 67 -6.93 12.35 15.24
C VAL A 67 -6.63 11.41 16.41
N GLY A 68 -7.64 11.08 17.20
CA GLY A 68 -7.49 10.15 18.32
C GLY A 68 -7.15 8.73 17.86
N ILE A 69 -7.74 8.27 16.76
CA ILE A 69 -7.39 6.99 16.12
C ILE A 69 -5.95 7.05 15.62
N LEU A 70 -5.59 8.05 14.81
CA LEU A 70 -4.22 8.21 14.30
C LEU A 70 -3.16 8.17 15.41
N ALA A 71 -3.39 8.92 16.49
CA ALA A 71 -2.48 8.96 17.64
C ALA A 71 -2.41 7.63 18.41
N THR A 72 -3.41 6.77 18.26
CA THR A 72 -3.48 5.46 18.94
C THR A 72 -2.83 4.37 18.09
N GLU A 73 -3.03 4.40 16.78
CA GLU A 73 -2.48 3.42 15.83
C GLU A 73 -0.98 3.65 15.58
N GLY A 74 -0.57 4.90 15.35
CA GLY A 74 0.83 5.31 15.29
C GLY A 74 1.67 4.64 14.19
N GLY A 75 1.04 4.11 13.13
CA GLY A 75 1.72 3.49 12.01
C GLY A 75 2.39 4.51 11.08
N LYS A 76 3.08 4.03 10.04
CA LYS A 76 3.76 4.88 9.05
C LYS A 76 3.38 4.50 7.64
N THR A 77 3.34 5.49 6.76
CA THR A 77 3.13 5.27 5.32
C THR A 77 4.21 4.34 4.76
N GLY A 78 3.81 3.35 3.98
CA GLY A 78 4.70 2.35 3.40
C GLY A 78 5.02 1.16 4.32
N GLU A 79 4.59 1.19 5.58
CA GLU A 79 4.79 0.09 6.52
C GLU A 79 3.49 -0.72 6.73
N ALA A 80 3.61 -2.03 6.77
CA ALA A 80 2.53 -2.95 7.13
C ALA A 80 3.01 -3.94 8.18
N LEU A 81 2.18 -4.20 9.19
CA LEU A 81 2.46 -5.14 10.27
C LEU A 81 1.59 -6.39 10.11
N SER A 82 2.21 -7.57 10.19
CA SER A 82 1.50 -8.84 10.13
C SER A 82 0.87 -9.20 11.48
N ASN A 83 -0.35 -9.70 11.43
CA ASN A 83 -1.08 -10.22 12.58
C ASN A 83 -1.03 -11.75 12.65
N THR A 84 -1.18 -12.31 13.83
CA THR A 84 -1.15 -13.78 14.06
C THR A 84 -2.28 -14.53 13.37
N ASN A 85 -3.35 -13.82 12.98
CA ASN A 85 -4.51 -14.39 12.26
C ASN A 85 -4.37 -14.31 10.73
N GLY A 86 -3.19 -13.93 10.21
CA GLY A 86 -2.92 -13.83 8.77
C GLY A 86 -3.37 -12.53 8.12
N THR A 87 -3.91 -11.56 8.88
CA THR A 87 -4.20 -10.22 8.38
C THR A 87 -2.99 -9.29 8.52
N TRP A 88 -3.05 -8.13 7.88
CA TRP A 88 -2.04 -7.09 7.94
C TRP A 88 -2.70 -5.76 8.31
N ASP A 89 -1.99 -4.95 9.07
CA ASP A 89 -2.38 -3.57 9.40
C ASP A 89 -1.46 -2.61 8.65
N MET A 90 -2.04 -1.73 7.83
CA MET A 90 -1.33 -0.92 6.83
C MET A 90 -1.35 0.57 7.16
N GLY A 91 -0.19 1.19 7.07
CA GLY A 91 -0.03 2.65 7.08
C GLY A 91 -0.34 3.33 8.42
N PRO A 92 -0.45 4.68 8.41
CA PRO A 92 -0.60 5.49 9.62
C PRO A 92 -1.79 5.12 10.52
N PHE A 93 -2.91 4.76 9.93
CA PHE A 93 -4.15 4.40 10.61
C PHE A 93 -4.33 2.90 10.81
N GLN A 94 -3.30 2.09 10.50
CA GLN A 94 -3.29 0.64 10.68
C GLN A 94 -4.52 -0.04 10.07
N ILE A 95 -4.78 0.27 8.79
CA ILE A 95 -5.92 -0.30 8.06
C ILE A 95 -5.74 -1.81 7.93
N ASN A 96 -6.61 -2.57 8.59
CA ASN A 96 -6.55 -4.03 8.54
C ASN A 96 -7.05 -4.57 7.21
N THR A 97 -6.36 -5.59 6.68
CA THR A 97 -6.69 -6.22 5.39
C THR A 97 -8.06 -6.89 5.37
N CYS A 98 -8.72 -7.11 6.51
CA CYS A 98 -10.11 -7.58 6.54
C CYS A 98 -11.09 -6.59 5.89
N HIS A 99 -10.71 -5.30 5.75
CA HIS A 99 -11.51 -4.26 5.10
C HIS A 99 -11.27 -4.14 3.60
N ILE A 100 -10.30 -4.88 3.03
CA ILE A 100 -9.84 -4.67 1.64
C ILE A 100 -10.98 -4.81 0.62
N ASN A 101 -11.85 -5.79 0.77
CA ASN A 101 -12.94 -6.00 -0.20
C ASN A 101 -13.89 -4.80 -0.29
N GLU A 102 -14.23 -4.17 0.83
CA GLU A 102 -15.10 -3.00 0.85
C GLU A 102 -14.35 -1.73 0.40
N LEU A 103 -13.06 -1.61 0.71
CA LEU A 103 -12.23 -0.49 0.27
C LEU A 103 -11.97 -0.53 -1.25
N LEU A 104 -11.78 -1.71 -1.83
CA LEU A 104 -11.70 -1.91 -3.28
C LEU A 104 -13.00 -1.47 -3.98
N GLN A 105 -14.17 -1.79 -3.42
CA GLN A 105 -15.45 -1.33 -3.94
C GLN A 105 -15.60 0.19 -3.88
N ALA A 106 -14.93 0.83 -2.91
CA ALA A 106 -14.85 2.28 -2.80
C ALA A 106 -13.70 2.90 -3.65
N GLY A 107 -13.01 2.10 -4.49
CA GLY A 107 -11.95 2.55 -5.38
C GLY A 107 -10.57 2.70 -4.73
N MET A 108 -10.37 2.16 -3.52
CA MET A 108 -9.10 2.23 -2.78
C MET A 108 -8.39 0.87 -2.81
N THR A 109 -7.25 0.78 -3.52
CA THR A 109 -6.46 -0.47 -3.59
C THR A 109 -5.51 -0.62 -2.39
N PRO A 110 -5.11 -1.85 -2.03
CA PRO A 110 -4.15 -2.08 -0.94
C PRO A 110 -2.84 -1.32 -1.13
N GLU A 111 -2.33 -1.25 -2.37
CA GLU A 111 -1.09 -0.54 -2.70
C GLU A 111 -1.22 0.96 -2.42
N VAL A 112 -2.33 1.57 -2.85
CA VAL A 112 -2.60 2.99 -2.61
C VAL A 112 -2.77 3.27 -1.12
N ILE A 113 -3.53 2.43 -0.39
CA ILE A 113 -3.70 2.56 1.07
C ILE A 113 -2.36 2.45 1.81
N LEU A 114 -1.46 1.57 1.36
CA LEU A 114 -0.15 1.39 1.98
C LEU A 114 0.82 2.54 1.67
N GLN A 115 0.91 2.95 0.39
CA GLN A 115 1.96 3.86 -0.09
C GLN A 115 1.57 5.34 -0.01
N ASP A 116 0.30 5.66 0.17
CA ASP A 116 -0.21 7.02 0.24
C ASP A 116 -0.90 7.28 1.58
N GLY A 117 -0.26 8.13 2.42
CA GLY A 117 -0.78 8.49 3.73
C GLY A 117 -2.14 9.20 3.66
N CYS A 118 -2.41 9.98 2.59
CA CYS A 118 -3.71 10.60 2.41
C CYS A 118 -4.78 9.55 2.10
N ALA A 119 -4.52 8.62 1.18
CA ALA A 119 -5.45 7.53 0.90
C ALA A 119 -5.70 6.66 2.14
N ASN A 120 -4.68 6.46 2.98
CA ASN A 120 -4.81 5.75 4.25
C ASN A 120 -5.74 6.50 5.22
N ALA A 121 -5.66 7.84 5.30
CA ALA A 121 -6.58 8.66 6.10
C ALA A 121 -8.03 8.59 5.58
N TYR A 122 -8.22 8.60 4.26
CA TYR A 122 -9.55 8.44 3.67
C TYR A 122 -10.13 7.04 3.90
N ALA A 123 -9.31 6.00 3.85
CA ALA A 123 -9.72 4.62 4.19
C ALA A 123 -10.15 4.52 5.66
N ALA A 124 -9.39 5.14 6.57
CA ALA A 124 -9.75 5.21 8.00
C ALA A 124 -11.07 5.93 8.22
N ALA A 125 -11.27 7.09 7.57
CA ALA A 125 -12.50 7.86 7.66
C ALA A 125 -13.70 7.08 7.10
N PHE A 126 -13.53 6.36 5.98
CA PHE A 126 -14.54 5.48 5.42
C PHE A 126 -14.98 4.40 6.43
N ILE A 127 -14.02 3.69 7.03
CA ILE A 127 -14.30 2.64 8.02
C ILE A 127 -15.00 3.24 9.25
N LEU A 128 -14.50 4.35 9.78
CA LEU A 128 -15.10 5.03 10.94
C LEU A 128 -16.52 5.54 10.63
N ARG A 129 -16.76 6.07 9.43
CA ARG A 129 -18.08 6.51 8.99
C ARG A 129 -19.08 5.36 8.98
N LYS A 130 -18.67 4.21 8.44
CA LYS A 130 -19.50 3.01 8.44
C LYS A 130 -19.86 2.55 9.86
N GLU A 131 -18.93 2.57 10.79
CA GLU A 131 -19.22 2.24 12.20
C GLU A 131 -20.13 3.28 12.85
N TYR A 132 -19.95 4.57 12.55
CA TYR A 132 -20.82 5.63 13.03
C TYR A 132 -22.25 5.50 12.51
N ASP A 133 -22.44 5.13 11.25
CA ASP A 133 -23.78 4.93 10.67
C ASP A 133 -24.55 3.78 11.33
N ARG A 134 -23.83 2.80 11.90
CA ARG A 134 -24.41 1.69 12.64
C ARG A 134 -24.81 2.07 14.06
N SER A 135 -23.95 2.76 14.78
CA SER A 135 -24.11 3.04 16.21
C SER A 135 -24.80 4.36 16.49
N ARG A 136 -24.72 5.33 15.55
CA ARG A 136 -25.16 6.72 15.72
C ARG A 136 -24.47 7.43 16.89
N ASN A 137 -23.39 6.87 17.40
CA ASN A 137 -22.58 7.44 18.46
C ASN A 137 -21.10 7.38 18.04
N ILE A 138 -20.46 8.55 17.95
CA ILE A 138 -19.08 8.64 17.45
C ILE A 138 -18.07 7.89 18.35
N TRP A 139 -18.25 7.92 19.65
CA TRP A 139 -17.33 7.24 20.56
C TRP A 139 -17.53 5.72 20.54
N ASP A 140 -18.74 5.25 20.29
CA ASP A 140 -19.01 3.85 20.04
C ASP A 140 -18.37 3.41 18.70
N ALA A 141 -18.52 4.23 17.65
CA ALA A 141 -17.86 3.99 16.37
C ALA A 141 -16.32 3.94 16.49
N VAL A 142 -15.73 4.82 17.28
CA VAL A 142 -14.29 4.81 17.55
C VAL A 142 -13.86 3.51 18.25
N GLY A 143 -14.60 3.02 19.21
CA GLY A 143 -14.30 1.72 19.82
C GLY A 143 -14.45 0.56 18.83
N ALA A 144 -15.50 0.59 18.01
CA ALA A 144 -15.81 -0.42 16.99
C ALA A 144 -14.81 -0.40 15.80
N TYR A 145 -14.13 0.71 15.56
CA TYR A 145 -13.05 0.81 14.58
C TYR A 145 -11.98 -0.28 14.78
N HIS A 146 -11.62 -0.53 16.03
CA HIS A 146 -10.67 -1.58 16.38
C HIS A 146 -11.35 -2.94 16.58
N SER A 147 -12.46 -2.97 17.32
CA SER A 147 -13.18 -4.22 17.59
C SER A 147 -14.57 -3.97 18.15
N ARG A 148 -15.53 -4.81 17.76
CA ARG A 148 -16.87 -4.83 18.36
C ARG A 148 -16.97 -5.73 19.60
N THR A 149 -15.90 -6.49 19.92
CA THR A 149 -15.84 -7.29 21.12
C THR A 149 -15.81 -6.37 22.36
N PRO A 150 -16.75 -6.45 23.29
CA PRO A 150 -16.99 -5.42 24.31
C PRO A 150 -15.75 -5.00 25.09
N HIS A 151 -14.93 -5.93 25.57
CA HIS A 151 -13.73 -5.60 26.35
C HIS A 151 -12.62 -4.99 25.49
N LEU A 152 -12.44 -5.42 24.22
CA LEU A 152 -11.47 -4.85 23.29
C LEU A 152 -11.91 -3.45 22.85
N HIS A 153 -13.20 -3.28 22.54
CA HIS A 153 -13.81 -1.99 22.25
C HIS A 153 -13.57 -0.97 23.37
N ALA A 154 -13.91 -1.31 24.61
CA ALA A 154 -13.75 -0.43 25.77
C ALA A 154 -12.27 -0.07 26.01
N ALA A 155 -11.38 -1.06 25.94
CA ALA A 155 -9.94 -0.85 26.11
C ALA A 155 -9.37 0.08 25.01
N TYR A 156 -9.77 -0.10 23.76
CA TYR A 156 -9.34 0.75 22.65
C TYR A 156 -9.84 2.19 22.81
N LEU A 157 -11.14 2.36 23.09
CA LEU A 157 -11.73 3.68 23.34
C LEU A 157 -11.03 4.41 24.49
N GLY A 158 -10.65 3.70 25.54
CA GLY A 158 -9.85 4.24 26.64
C GLY A 158 -8.50 4.79 26.19
N ARG A 159 -7.77 4.05 25.33
CA ARG A 159 -6.49 4.51 24.76
C ARG A 159 -6.67 5.77 23.90
N VAL A 160 -7.68 5.77 23.01
CA VAL A 160 -7.98 6.94 22.16
C VAL A 160 -8.26 8.18 22.99
N LYS A 161 -9.11 8.08 24.02
CA LYS A 161 -9.42 9.20 24.93
C LYS A 161 -8.17 9.71 25.66
N ASN A 162 -7.31 8.80 26.13
CA ASN A 162 -6.06 9.17 26.80
C ASN A 162 -5.10 9.92 25.86
N HIS A 163 -5.00 9.51 24.58
CA HIS A 163 -4.20 10.21 23.58
C HIS A 163 -4.75 11.60 23.30
N LEU A 164 -6.08 11.76 23.15
CA LEU A 164 -6.69 13.07 22.97
C LEU A 164 -6.46 14.01 24.16
N VAL A 165 -6.53 13.51 25.40
CA VAL A 165 -6.20 14.30 26.60
C VAL A 165 -4.73 14.73 26.61
N LYS A 166 -3.80 13.85 26.22
CA LYS A 166 -2.38 14.23 26.10
C LYS A 166 -2.19 15.32 25.04
N LEU A 167 -2.77 15.13 23.86
CA LEU A 167 -2.69 16.11 22.77
C LEU A 167 -3.30 17.47 23.14
N SER A 168 -4.42 17.50 23.87
CA SER A 168 -5.03 18.76 24.34
C SER A 168 -4.11 19.53 25.29
N ARG A 169 -3.34 18.81 26.13
CA ARG A 169 -2.37 19.41 27.05
C ARG A 169 -1.12 19.94 26.34
N THR A 170 -0.77 19.37 25.19
CA THR A 170 0.46 19.72 24.43
C THR A 170 0.24 20.72 23.31
N GLY A 171 -0.96 21.26 23.13
CA GLY A 171 -1.23 22.32 22.15
C GLY A 171 -2.17 21.94 21.02
N LEU A 172 -2.92 20.82 21.10
CA LEU A 172 -3.96 20.53 20.13
C LEU A 172 -4.99 21.67 20.05
N ALA A 173 -5.19 22.40 21.16
CA ALA A 173 -6.05 23.58 21.18
C ALA A 173 -5.57 24.66 20.18
N SER A 174 -4.27 24.82 19.97
CA SER A 174 -3.73 25.74 18.96
C SER A 174 -3.92 25.24 17.53
N LEU A 175 -3.86 23.93 17.29
CA LEU A 175 -4.10 23.33 15.97
C LEU A 175 -5.59 23.39 15.59
N LEU A 176 -6.48 23.15 16.54
CA LEU A 176 -7.93 23.25 16.33
C LEU A 176 -8.38 24.70 16.13
N SER A 177 -7.75 25.67 16.83
CA SER A 177 -8.03 27.10 16.65
C SER A 177 -7.53 27.61 15.30
N TYR A 178 -6.42 27.08 14.77
CA TYR A 178 -5.93 27.40 13.43
C TYR A 178 -6.90 26.94 12.34
N SER A 179 -7.47 25.74 12.47
CA SER A 179 -8.48 25.23 11.54
C SER A 179 -9.76 26.05 11.52
N THR A 180 -10.18 26.60 12.66
CA THR A 180 -11.38 27.44 12.75
C THR A 180 -11.15 28.87 12.27
N ALA A 181 -9.90 29.37 12.31
CA ALA A 181 -9.56 30.71 11.82
C ALA A 181 -9.51 30.73 10.26
N ASN A 182 -8.91 29.71 9.63
CA ASN A 182 -8.78 29.66 8.17
C ASN A 182 -10.06 29.19 7.44
N GLY A 183 -11.03 28.62 8.16
CA GLY A 183 -12.31 28.22 7.58
C GLY A 183 -13.34 29.34 7.46
N ARG A 184 -13.05 30.55 7.93
CA ARG A 184 -13.97 31.71 7.88
C ARG A 184 -13.71 32.69 6.73
N ASP A 185 -12.60 32.56 6.02
CA ASP A 185 -12.24 33.47 4.94
C ASP A 185 -12.70 32.99 3.55
N GLY A 186 -13.57 31.98 3.49
CA GLY A 186 -14.11 31.35 2.27
C GLY A 186 -15.63 31.46 2.11
N GLN A 187 -16.28 32.52 2.64
CA GLN A 187 -17.68 32.86 2.32
C GLN A 187 -17.79 34.21 1.69
#